data_d0dc349dd6477c5e87321f40f98ad417
#
_entry.id   d0dc349dd6477c5e87321f40f98ad417
#
_cell.length_a   1.000
_cell.length_b   1.000
_cell.length_c   1.000
_cell.angle_alpha   90.00
_cell.angle_beta   90.00
_cell.angle_gamma   90.00
#
_symmetry.space_group_name_H-M   'P 1'
#
loop_
_entity.id
_entity.type
_entity.pdbx_description
1 polymer ?
#
loop_
_entity_poly.entity_id
_entity_poly.type
_entity_poly.pdbx_seq_one_letter_code
_entity_poly.pdbx_strand_id
1 'polypeptide(L)'
;MPDYPERAVEEGLVNALIHRSYLQTGAHSQIDIYDDRMVITNPGGMYDGSEVQLLDLRHVPSKLRNPILADVFGRLRLMERRGSGFKKILDAYESEERYTDSLKPEFYTDGYNFFLTLWNLNYAYDKAQNKAQVKAQSAALSDRDYLLLLIKENPTITQEELANIMGKSRRSVQMLMKQMIEDDAIERLGSKKQGTWILK
;
A
#
# COMPACT_ATOMS: atom_id res chain seq x y z
N MET A 1 -6.36 -13.26 6.59
CA MET A 1 -5.89 -12.20 7.51
C MET A 1 -6.27 -10.86 6.90
N PRO A 2 -6.77 -9.88 7.65
CA PRO A 2 -7.09 -8.56 7.09
C PRO A 2 -5.81 -7.83 6.63
N ASP A 3 -5.95 -6.94 5.65
CA ASP A 3 -4.82 -6.14 5.13
C ASP A 3 -4.24 -5.20 6.18
N TYR A 4 -5.10 -4.73 7.07
CA TYR A 4 -4.77 -3.85 8.19
C TYR A 4 -5.38 -4.39 9.47
N PRO A 5 -4.69 -4.35 10.63
CA PRO A 5 -5.30 -4.70 11.90
C PRO A 5 -6.50 -3.79 12.20
N GLU A 6 -7.67 -4.38 12.43
CA GLU A 6 -8.92 -3.64 12.65
C GLU A 6 -8.78 -2.58 13.76
N ARG A 7 -8.13 -2.97 14.86
CA ARG A 7 -7.88 -2.07 16.00
C ARG A 7 -7.03 -0.85 15.63
N ALA A 8 -6.04 -1.02 14.73
CA ALA A 8 -5.20 0.09 14.28
C ALA A 8 -5.99 1.07 13.41
N VAL A 9 -6.86 0.56 12.53
CA VAL A 9 -7.73 1.38 11.68
C VAL A 9 -8.73 2.15 12.53
N GLU A 10 -9.43 1.48 13.45
CA GLU A 10 -10.37 2.11 14.37
C GLU A 10 -9.73 3.24 15.18
N GLU A 11 -8.59 2.97 15.81
CA GLU A 11 -7.88 3.96 16.62
C GLU A 11 -7.39 5.13 15.75
N GLY A 12 -6.89 4.86 14.53
CA GLY A 12 -6.47 5.88 13.57
C GLY A 12 -7.63 6.81 13.18
N LEU A 13 -8.81 6.25 12.87
CA LEU A 13 -10.01 7.01 12.51
C LEU A 13 -10.54 7.85 13.67
N VAL A 14 -10.64 7.26 14.85
CA VAL A 14 -11.07 7.97 16.06
C VAL A 14 -10.13 9.12 16.37
N ASN A 15 -8.81 8.89 16.33
CA ASN A 15 -7.81 9.92 16.55
C ASN A 15 -7.89 11.04 15.51
N ALA A 16 -8.12 10.70 14.23
CA ALA A 16 -8.32 11.71 13.19
C ALA A 16 -9.51 12.63 13.50
N LEU A 17 -10.61 12.10 14.03
CA LEU A 17 -11.79 12.90 14.37
C LEU A 17 -11.60 13.74 15.64
N ILE A 18 -11.06 13.16 16.72
CA ILE A 18 -10.94 13.85 18.01
C ILE A 18 -9.77 14.82 18.07
N HIS A 19 -8.72 14.65 17.24
CA HIS A 19 -7.56 15.51 17.18
C HIS A 19 -7.55 16.47 15.99
N ARG A 20 -8.56 16.43 15.12
CA ARG A 20 -8.71 17.38 14.02
C ARG A 20 -8.71 18.84 14.50
N SER A 21 -8.03 19.70 13.76
CA SER A 21 -8.17 21.14 13.90
C SER A 21 -9.43 21.62 13.16
N TYR A 22 -10.54 21.76 13.86
CA TYR A 22 -11.81 22.24 13.29
C TYR A 22 -11.79 23.74 12.99
N LEU A 23 -10.78 24.46 13.43
CA LEU A 23 -10.57 25.88 13.11
C LEU A 23 -9.99 26.10 11.71
N GLN A 24 -9.42 25.05 11.11
CA GLN A 24 -8.94 25.09 9.73
C GLN A 24 -10.12 24.85 8.78
N THR A 25 -10.80 25.94 8.42
CA THR A 25 -11.94 25.89 7.47
C THR A 25 -11.42 25.55 6.07
N GLY A 26 -12.12 24.67 5.37
CA GLY A 26 -11.73 24.23 4.02
C GLY A 26 -10.72 23.08 3.97
N ALA A 27 -10.12 22.69 5.11
CA ALA A 27 -9.32 21.48 5.20
C ALA A 27 -10.18 20.26 5.58
N HIS A 28 -9.86 19.08 5.08
CA HIS A 28 -10.60 17.83 5.33
C HIS A 28 -9.68 16.76 5.88
N SER A 29 -10.21 15.89 6.76
CA SER A 29 -9.56 14.62 7.04
C SER A 29 -9.73 13.72 5.81
N GLN A 30 -8.68 13.05 5.37
CA GLN A 30 -8.64 12.28 4.15
C GLN A 30 -8.08 10.89 4.44
N ILE A 31 -8.59 9.90 3.72
CA ILE A 31 -8.10 8.53 3.75
C ILE A 31 -7.77 8.14 2.32
N ASP A 32 -6.51 7.86 2.07
CA ASP A 32 -6.02 7.37 0.79
C ASP A 32 -5.63 5.90 0.94
N ILE A 33 -6.19 5.04 0.11
CA ILE A 33 -5.91 3.60 0.11
C ILE A 33 -5.14 3.27 -1.17
N TYR A 34 -3.91 2.78 -0.98
CA TYR A 34 -3.03 2.27 -2.02
C TYR A 34 -2.96 0.74 -1.92
N ASP A 35 -2.35 0.10 -2.89
CA ASP A 35 -2.16 -1.36 -2.87
C ASP A 35 -1.33 -1.81 -1.66
N ASP A 36 -0.32 -1.02 -1.28
CA ASP A 36 0.68 -1.33 -0.25
C ASP A 36 0.41 -0.68 1.11
N ARG A 37 -0.46 0.33 1.19
CA ARG A 37 -0.70 1.10 2.43
C ARG A 37 -2.00 1.88 2.43
N MET A 38 -2.44 2.27 3.61
CA MET A 38 -3.47 3.27 3.87
C MET A 38 -2.82 4.49 4.53
N VAL A 39 -3.16 5.68 4.08
CA VAL A 39 -2.70 6.95 4.69
C VAL A 39 -3.91 7.70 5.20
N ILE A 40 -3.92 8.03 6.49
CA ILE A 40 -4.92 8.90 7.11
C ILE A 40 -4.26 10.26 7.33
N THR A 41 -4.73 11.26 6.59
CA THR A 41 -4.27 12.65 6.70
C THR A 41 -5.29 13.46 7.49
N ASN A 42 -4.82 14.23 8.47
CA ASN A 42 -5.68 15.01 9.34
C ASN A 42 -5.20 16.45 9.49
N PRO A 43 -6.07 17.47 9.32
CA PRO A 43 -5.73 18.86 9.57
C PRO A 43 -5.39 19.11 11.05
N GLY A 44 -4.24 19.72 11.28
CA GLY A 44 -3.67 20.01 12.58
C GLY A 44 -2.59 19.02 12.99
N GLY A 45 -1.37 19.52 13.17
CA GLY A 45 -0.24 18.77 13.73
C GLY A 45 -0.49 18.35 15.19
N MET A 46 0.55 17.99 15.94
CA MET A 46 0.42 17.72 17.37
C MET A 46 -0.12 18.95 18.11
N TYR A 47 -0.97 18.72 19.13
CA TYR A 47 -1.64 19.81 19.88
C TYR A 47 -0.67 20.80 20.51
N ASP A 48 0.49 20.32 20.93
CA ASP A 48 1.53 21.11 21.59
C ASP A 48 2.63 21.59 20.62
N GLY A 49 2.46 21.37 19.31
CA GLY A 49 3.45 21.73 18.29
C GLY A 49 4.67 20.82 18.22
N SER A 50 4.69 19.72 18.97
CA SER A 50 5.80 18.74 18.89
C SER A 50 5.82 18.01 17.55
N GLU A 51 6.97 17.49 17.16
CA GLU A 51 7.16 16.65 15.98
C GLU A 51 7.00 15.19 16.38
N VAL A 52 5.87 14.57 16.00
CA VAL A 52 5.53 13.19 16.41
C VAL A 52 6.61 12.17 16.03
N GLN A 53 7.28 12.37 14.90
CA GLN A 53 8.36 11.53 14.40
C GLN A 53 9.62 11.51 15.29
N LEU A 54 9.74 12.45 16.22
CA LEU A 54 10.85 12.56 17.18
C LEU A 54 10.47 12.03 18.58
N LEU A 55 9.22 11.62 18.80
CA LEU A 55 8.72 11.20 20.10
C LEU A 55 8.85 9.70 20.29
N ASP A 56 8.99 9.28 21.56
CA ASP A 56 8.72 7.89 21.94
C ASP A 56 7.21 7.64 21.97
N LEU A 57 6.71 7.04 20.89
CA LEU A 57 5.27 6.85 20.65
C LEU A 57 4.56 6.00 21.72
N ARG A 58 5.32 5.23 22.53
CA ARG A 58 4.75 4.42 23.62
C ARG A 58 4.52 5.22 24.89
N HIS A 59 5.13 6.41 24.99
CA HIS A 59 5.09 7.25 26.18
C HIS A 59 4.58 8.67 25.91
N VAL A 60 3.84 8.89 24.80
CA VAL A 60 3.23 10.21 24.50
C VAL A 60 2.05 10.45 25.44
N PRO A 61 2.06 11.53 26.22
CA PRO A 61 0.95 11.86 27.11
C PRO A 61 -0.29 12.30 26.31
N SER A 62 -1.48 11.95 26.84
CA SER A 62 -2.74 12.37 26.22
C SER A 62 -2.95 13.87 26.30
N LYS A 63 -3.14 14.51 25.15
CA LYS A 63 -3.50 15.93 25.04
C LYS A 63 -4.66 16.05 24.06
N LEU A 64 -5.85 16.29 24.58
CA LEU A 64 -7.08 16.32 23.77
C LEU A 64 -7.25 17.71 23.13
N ARG A 65 -7.33 17.76 21.80
CA ARG A 65 -7.68 18.99 21.08
C ARG A 65 -9.18 19.29 21.18
N ASN A 66 -10.01 18.28 21.10
CA ASN A 66 -11.48 18.41 21.12
C ASN A 66 -12.05 17.57 22.28
N PRO A 67 -12.01 18.06 23.54
CA PRO A 67 -12.40 17.28 24.72
C PRO A 67 -13.88 16.88 24.72
N ILE A 68 -14.76 17.69 24.12
CA ILE A 68 -16.21 17.39 24.01
C ILE A 68 -16.41 16.17 23.09
N LEU A 69 -15.76 16.15 21.92
CA LEU A 69 -15.81 15.00 21.01
C LEU A 69 -15.22 13.75 21.67
N ALA A 70 -14.10 13.89 22.35
CA ALA A 70 -13.49 12.81 23.09
C ALA A 70 -14.43 12.24 24.18
N ASP A 71 -15.23 13.08 24.83
CA ASP A 71 -16.25 12.61 25.78
C ASP A 71 -17.35 11.80 25.10
N VAL A 72 -17.86 12.26 23.97
CA VAL A 72 -18.86 11.55 23.18
C VAL A 72 -18.32 10.18 22.72
N PHE A 73 -17.13 10.15 22.14
CA PHE A 73 -16.49 8.90 21.69
C PHE A 73 -16.20 7.93 22.84
N GLY A 74 -15.82 8.46 24.01
CA GLY A 74 -15.65 7.66 25.23
C GLY A 74 -16.96 7.04 25.71
N ARG A 75 -18.09 7.77 25.68
CA ARG A 75 -19.42 7.25 26.03
C ARG A 75 -19.91 6.18 25.03
N LEU A 76 -19.54 6.34 23.76
CA LEU A 76 -19.83 5.35 22.72
C LEU A 76 -18.88 4.14 22.78
N ARG A 77 -17.94 4.09 23.70
CA ARG A 77 -16.89 3.05 23.85
C ARG A 77 -15.97 2.91 22.63
N LEU A 78 -15.86 3.95 21.82
CA LEU A 78 -15.00 4.00 20.65
C LEU A 78 -13.56 4.44 21.01
N MET A 79 -13.34 5.00 22.21
CA MET A 79 -12.03 5.39 22.68
C MET A 79 -11.85 5.21 24.18
N GLU A 80 -10.61 5.09 24.61
CA GLU A 80 -10.19 5.13 26.02
C GLU A 80 -9.39 6.41 26.29
N ARG A 81 -9.66 7.08 27.43
CA ARG A 81 -9.04 8.35 27.81
C ARG A 81 -7.61 8.24 28.38
N ARG A 82 -6.87 7.20 28.08
CA ARG A 82 -5.57 6.91 28.74
C ARG A 82 -4.32 7.32 27.94
N GLY A 83 -4.46 8.04 26.83
CA GLY A 83 -3.30 8.41 25.98
C GLY A 83 -2.61 7.22 25.34
N SER A 84 -3.31 6.13 25.13
CA SER A 84 -2.76 4.88 24.61
C SER A 84 -2.90 4.69 23.09
N GLY A 85 -3.34 5.71 22.35
CA GLY A 85 -3.69 5.59 20.92
C GLY A 85 -2.53 5.11 20.06
N PHE A 86 -1.37 5.77 20.12
CA PHE A 86 -0.19 5.33 19.39
C PHE A 86 0.24 3.92 19.76
N LYS A 87 0.29 3.65 21.07
CA LYS A 87 0.66 2.32 21.57
C LYS A 87 -0.28 1.23 21.05
N LYS A 88 -1.60 1.48 21.04
CA LYS A 88 -2.61 0.52 20.54
C LYS A 88 -2.42 0.21 19.06
N ILE A 89 -2.11 1.22 18.24
CA ILE A 89 -1.85 1.04 16.82
C ILE A 89 -0.59 0.17 16.64
N LEU A 90 0.49 0.48 17.37
CA LEU A 90 1.72 -0.29 17.31
C LEU A 90 1.53 -1.73 17.81
N ASP A 91 0.90 -1.92 18.97
CA ASP A 91 0.64 -3.24 19.55
C ASP A 91 -0.26 -4.10 18.65
N ALA A 92 -1.26 -3.48 17.97
CA ALA A 92 -2.12 -4.18 17.02
C ALA A 92 -1.33 -4.74 15.83
N TYR A 93 -0.36 -3.98 15.30
CA TYR A 93 0.52 -4.46 14.24
C TYR A 93 1.49 -5.54 14.73
N GLU A 94 2.14 -5.31 15.87
CA GLU A 94 3.11 -6.24 16.44
C GLU A 94 2.50 -7.60 16.83
N SER A 95 1.18 -7.65 17.05
CA SER A 95 0.46 -8.91 17.35
C SER A 95 0.13 -9.73 16.11
N GLU A 96 0.29 -9.18 14.90
CA GLU A 96 -0.05 -9.87 13.66
C GLU A 96 1.08 -10.78 13.18
N GLU A 97 0.73 -11.98 12.72
CA GLU A 97 1.70 -13.02 12.28
C GLU A 97 2.61 -12.55 11.14
N ARG A 98 2.10 -11.67 10.24
CA ARG A 98 2.84 -11.16 9.08
C ARG A 98 3.55 -9.84 9.34
N TYR A 99 3.53 -9.38 10.57
CA TYR A 99 4.24 -8.16 10.94
C TYR A 99 5.75 -8.32 10.80
N THR A 100 6.40 -7.29 10.31
CA THR A 100 7.84 -7.10 10.30
C THR A 100 8.15 -5.64 10.60
N ASP A 101 9.36 -5.33 11.06
CA ASP A 101 9.76 -3.94 11.37
C ASP A 101 9.62 -2.98 10.18
N SER A 102 9.72 -3.49 8.95
CA SER A 102 9.50 -2.70 7.73
C SER A 102 8.02 -2.34 7.49
N LEU A 103 7.08 -2.97 8.19
CA LEU A 103 5.65 -2.71 8.13
C LEU A 103 5.14 -1.96 9.37
N LYS A 104 6.06 -1.44 10.18
CA LYS A 104 5.71 -0.64 11.35
C LYS A 104 4.92 0.61 10.94
N PRO A 105 3.76 0.90 11.57
CA PRO A 105 3.02 2.13 11.32
C PRO A 105 3.88 3.37 11.48
N GLU A 106 3.72 4.32 10.56
CA GLU A 106 4.47 5.57 10.56
C GLU A 106 3.56 6.73 10.95
N PHE A 107 4.09 7.62 11.76
CA PHE A 107 3.43 8.83 12.20
C PHE A 107 4.31 10.01 11.85
N TYR A 108 3.72 10.99 11.18
CA TYR A 108 4.45 12.17 10.74
C TYR A 108 3.60 13.43 10.89
N THR A 109 4.22 14.55 11.17
CA THR A 109 3.58 15.87 11.13
C THR A 109 4.51 16.89 10.47
N ASP A 110 3.92 17.73 9.60
CA ASP A 110 4.57 18.92 9.03
C ASP A 110 4.27 20.20 9.84
N GLY A 111 3.62 20.05 10.99
CA GLY A 111 3.14 21.15 11.85
C GLY A 111 1.73 21.63 11.51
N TYR A 112 1.27 21.48 10.28
CA TYR A 112 -0.08 21.85 9.82
C TYR A 112 -1.00 20.65 9.70
N ASN A 113 -0.45 19.50 9.32
CA ASN A 113 -1.16 18.25 9.13
C ASN A 113 -0.51 17.14 9.95
N PHE A 114 -1.30 16.13 10.24
CA PHE A 114 -0.87 14.89 10.84
C PHE A 114 -1.13 13.75 9.87
N PHE A 115 -0.16 12.86 9.70
CA PHE A 115 -0.21 11.71 8.80
C PHE A 115 0.00 10.43 9.58
N LEU A 116 -0.90 9.47 9.40
CA LEU A 116 -0.75 8.09 9.85
C LEU A 116 -0.68 7.19 8.64
N THR A 117 0.43 6.48 8.47
CA THR A 117 0.58 5.44 7.45
C THR A 117 0.45 4.08 8.09
N LEU A 118 -0.50 3.30 7.61
CA LEU A 118 -0.72 1.90 7.95
C LEU A 118 -0.31 1.04 6.74
N TRP A 119 0.65 0.15 6.92
CA TRP A 119 1.14 -0.73 5.86
C TRP A 119 0.25 -1.95 5.68
N ASN A 120 -0.01 -2.35 4.44
CA ASN A 120 -0.76 -3.57 4.13
C ASN A 120 0.09 -4.81 4.43
N LEU A 121 -0.34 -5.59 5.44
CA LEU A 121 0.37 -6.77 5.91
C LEU A 121 0.38 -7.92 4.88
N ASN A 122 -0.53 -7.90 3.92
CA ASN A 122 -0.64 -8.94 2.88
C ASN A 122 0.11 -8.59 1.60
N TYR A 123 0.39 -7.30 1.33
CA TYR A 123 0.92 -6.85 0.04
C TYR A 123 2.20 -7.57 -0.39
N ALA A 124 3.22 -7.65 0.46
CA ALA A 124 4.47 -8.31 0.14
C ALA A 124 4.30 -9.83 -0.02
N TYR A 125 3.42 -10.44 0.79
CA TYR A 125 3.10 -11.85 0.74
C TYR A 125 2.34 -12.21 -0.55
N ASP A 126 1.31 -11.44 -0.91
CA ASP A 126 0.50 -11.66 -2.11
C ASP A 126 1.34 -11.45 -3.38
N LYS A 127 2.18 -10.44 -3.39
CA LYS A 127 3.14 -10.20 -4.47
C LYS A 127 4.15 -11.34 -4.64
N ALA A 128 4.62 -11.93 -3.54
CA ALA A 128 5.52 -13.08 -3.58
C ALA A 128 4.80 -14.36 -4.03
N GLN A 129 3.56 -14.59 -3.59
CA GLN A 129 2.71 -15.71 -4.01
C GLN A 129 2.39 -15.63 -5.50
N ASN A 130 1.95 -14.48 -5.99
CA ASN A 130 1.67 -14.24 -7.40
C ASN A 130 2.92 -14.51 -8.26
N LYS A 131 4.08 -14.02 -7.81
CA LYS A 131 5.35 -14.28 -8.50
C LYS A 131 5.75 -15.76 -8.51
N ALA A 132 5.49 -16.48 -7.42
CA ALA A 132 5.74 -17.92 -7.32
C ALA A 132 4.77 -18.74 -8.18
N GLN A 133 3.49 -18.38 -8.23
CA GLN A 133 2.49 -19.01 -9.10
C GLN A 133 2.81 -18.80 -10.58
N VAL A 134 3.14 -17.57 -10.98
CA VAL A 134 3.58 -17.26 -12.36
C VAL A 134 4.82 -18.08 -12.71
N LYS A 135 5.79 -18.20 -11.80
CA LYS A 135 6.98 -19.01 -12.01
C LYS A 135 6.70 -20.51 -12.07
N ALA A 136 5.76 -21.03 -11.28
CA ALA A 136 5.36 -22.43 -11.32
C ALA A 136 4.55 -22.73 -12.60
N GLN A 137 3.68 -21.85 -13.03
CA GLN A 137 2.97 -21.95 -14.31
C GLN A 137 3.94 -21.87 -15.49
N SER A 138 4.95 -20.99 -15.43
CA SER A 138 5.97 -20.88 -16.49
C SER A 138 6.83 -22.11 -16.64
N ALA A 139 7.06 -22.87 -15.56
CA ALA A 139 7.83 -24.13 -15.62
C ALA A 139 7.07 -25.26 -16.32
N ALA A 140 5.73 -25.17 -16.43
CA ALA A 140 4.87 -26.14 -17.07
C ALA A 140 4.46 -25.72 -18.51
N LEU A 141 4.66 -24.47 -18.87
CA LEU A 141 4.31 -23.92 -20.19
C LEU A 141 5.52 -23.90 -21.12
N SER A 142 5.28 -24.04 -22.43
CA SER A 142 6.31 -23.72 -23.40
C SER A 142 6.67 -22.22 -23.33
N ASP A 143 7.87 -21.85 -23.74
CA ASP A 143 8.29 -20.45 -23.78
C ASP A 143 7.32 -19.56 -24.57
N ARG A 144 6.71 -20.15 -25.60
CA ARG A 144 5.69 -19.52 -26.45
C ARG A 144 4.42 -19.21 -25.68
N ASP A 145 3.88 -20.20 -24.98
CA ASP A 145 2.64 -20.05 -24.20
C ASP A 145 2.82 -19.09 -23.03
N TYR A 146 3.99 -19.14 -22.40
CA TYR A 146 4.33 -18.20 -21.33
C TYR A 146 4.43 -16.75 -21.82
N LEU A 147 5.02 -16.53 -22.99
CA LEU A 147 5.08 -15.20 -23.61
C LEU A 147 3.69 -14.68 -23.97
N LEU A 148 2.80 -15.54 -24.51
CA LEU A 148 1.40 -15.19 -24.77
C LEU A 148 0.64 -14.77 -23.52
N LEU A 149 0.85 -15.49 -22.42
CA LEU A 149 0.26 -15.14 -21.12
C LEU A 149 0.69 -13.76 -20.65
N LEU A 150 1.99 -13.46 -20.69
CA LEU A 150 2.55 -12.18 -20.27
C LEU A 150 2.04 -11.01 -21.14
N ILE A 151 1.91 -11.22 -22.45
CA ILE A 151 1.32 -10.21 -23.36
C ILE A 151 -0.17 -10.01 -23.03
N LYS A 152 -0.91 -11.06 -22.72
CA LYS A 152 -2.32 -10.97 -22.36
C LYS A 152 -2.56 -10.17 -21.07
N GLU A 153 -1.68 -10.34 -20.07
CA GLU A 153 -1.75 -9.61 -18.80
C GLU A 153 -1.30 -8.15 -18.95
N ASN A 154 -0.26 -7.90 -19.74
CA ASN A 154 0.23 -6.55 -20.02
C ASN A 154 0.51 -6.36 -21.52
N PRO A 155 -0.48 -5.87 -22.29
CA PRO A 155 -0.32 -5.66 -23.73
C PRO A 155 0.74 -4.62 -24.12
N THR A 156 1.19 -3.79 -23.20
CA THR A 156 2.22 -2.77 -23.43
C THR A 156 3.63 -3.21 -23.01
N ILE A 157 3.77 -4.46 -22.56
CA ILE A 157 5.03 -5.01 -22.02
C ILE A 157 6.17 -4.89 -23.04
N THR A 158 7.33 -4.45 -22.56
CA THR A 158 8.52 -4.31 -23.39
C THR A 158 9.29 -5.62 -23.53
N GLN A 159 10.11 -5.73 -24.57
CA GLN A 159 10.97 -6.90 -24.76
C GLN A 159 12.02 -7.08 -23.65
N GLU A 160 12.41 -5.99 -23.00
CA GLU A 160 13.34 -6.00 -21.87
C GLU A 160 12.66 -6.55 -20.59
N GLU A 161 11.45 -6.10 -20.32
CA GLU A 161 10.63 -6.65 -19.22
C GLU A 161 10.33 -8.13 -19.44
N LEU A 162 9.95 -8.52 -20.66
CA LEU A 162 9.76 -9.93 -21.02
C LEU A 162 11.03 -10.76 -20.76
N ALA A 163 12.20 -10.25 -21.17
CA ALA A 163 13.47 -10.95 -20.95
C ALA A 163 13.76 -11.13 -19.45
N ASN A 164 13.53 -10.08 -18.65
CA ASN A 164 13.73 -10.13 -17.20
C ASN A 164 12.75 -11.11 -16.52
N ILE A 165 11.46 -11.07 -16.89
CA ILE A 165 10.42 -11.94 -16.30
C ILE A 165 10.66 -13.42 -16.68
N MET A 166 11.00 -13.68 -17.96
CA MET A 166 11.23 -15.02 -18.47
C MET A 166 12.62 -15.58 -18.08
N GLY A 167 13.50 -14.76 -17.49
CA GLY A 167 14.87 -15.16 -17.14
C GLY A 167 15.73 -15.51 -18.38
N LYS A 168 15.43 -14.89 -19.54
CA LYS A 168 16.09 -15.15 -20.82
C LYS A 168 16.85 -13.93 -21.33
N SER A 169 17.77 -14.16 -22.28
CA SER A 169 18.43 -13.04 -22.95
C SER A 169 17.43 -12.27 -23.82
N ARG A 170 17.59 -10.95 -23.92
CA ARG A 170 16.79 -10.10 -24.82
C ARG A 170 16.77 -10.63 -26.24
N ARG A 171 17.92 -11.18 -26.72
CA ARG A 171 18.04 -11.77 -28.06
C ARG A 171 17.13 -12.99 -28.23
N SER A 172 17.07 -13.86 -27.20
CA SER A 172 16.20 -15.05 -27.24
C SER A 172 14.73 -14.66 -27.30
N VAL A 173 14.31 -13.65 -26.50
CA VAL A 173 12.94 -13.13 -26.52
C VAL A 173 12.61 -12.49 -27.86
N GLN A 174 13.53 -11.72 -28.45
CA GLN A 174 13.34 -11.12 -29.78
C GLN A 174 13.15 -12.18 -30.86
N MET A 175 13.93 -13.25 -30.83
CA MET A 175 13.78 -14.35 -31.80
C MET A 175 12.42 -15.04 -31.65
N LEU A 176 12.02 -15.34 -30.41
CA LEU A 176 10.73 -15.96 -30.13
C LEU A 176 9.57 -15.06 -30.60
N MET A 177 9.58 -13.77 -30.26
CA MET A 177 8.58 -12.83 -30.71
C MET A 177 8.51 -12.68 -32.24
N LYS A 178 9.66 -12.69 -32.92
CA LYS A 178 9.71 -12.65 -34.36
C LYS A 178 9.04 -13.86 -34.98
N GLN A 179 9.33 -15.06 -34.46
CA GLN A 179 8.68 -16.29 -34.89
C GLN A 179 7.16 -16.25 -34.66
N MET A 180 6.73 -15.73 -33.50
CA MET A 180 5.29 -15.62 -33.20
C MET A 180 4.56 -14.60 -34.07
N ILE A 181 5.24 -13.57 -34.55
CA ILE A 181 4.72 -12.64 -35.56
C ILE A 181 4.62 -13.33 -36.92
N GLU A 182 5.64 -14.07 -37.31
CA GLU A 182 5.65 -14.84 -38.56
C GLU A 182 4.55 -15.94 -38.58
N ASP A 183 4.26 -16.53 -37.41
CA ASP A 183 3.19 -17.51 -37.21
C ASP A 183 1.79 -16.87 -37.06
N ASP A 184 1.67 -15.56 -37.18
CA ASP A 184 0.42 -14.78 -37.00
C ASP A 184 -0.25 -14.95 -35.61
N ALA A 185 0.55 -15.29 -34.59
CA ALA A 185 0.04 -15.46 -33.23
C ALA A 185 -0.04 -14.16 -32.44
N ILE A 186 0.85 -13.19 -32.73
CA ILE A 186 0.87 -11.86 -32.14
C ILE A 186 1.10 -10.79 -33.20
N GLU A 187 0.53 -9.61 -32.95
CA GLU A 187 0.73 -8.43 -33.80
C GLU A 187 1.01 -7.22 -32.93
N ARG A 188 1.80 -6.29 -33.46
CA ARG A 188 2.05 -5.03 -32.76
C ARG A 188 1.33 -3.88 -33.44
N LEU A 189 0.43 -3.24 -32.73
CA LEU A 189 -0.22 -2.00 -33.16
C LEU A 189 0.48 -0.79 -32.60
N GLY A 190 0.73 0.22 -33.45
CA GLY A 190 1.33 1.49 -33.04
C GLY A 190 2.85 1.57 -33.26
N SER A 191 3.48 2.57 -32.63
CA SER A 191 4.89 2.87 -32.81
C SER A 191 5.80 1.93 -32.02
N LYS A 192 7.11 1.91 -32.39
CA LYS A 192 8.13 1.13 -31.62
C LYS A 192 8.25 1.53 -30.16
N LYS A 193 7.86 2.76 -29.77
CA LYS A 193 7.96 3.28 -28.40
C LYS A 193 6.63 3.21 -27.61
N GLN A 194 5.49 3.24 -28.28
CA GLN A 194 4.16 3.28 -27.65
C GLN A 194 3.18 2.29 -28.31
N GLY A 195 3.69 1.16 -28.79
CA GLY A 195 2.85 0.15 -29.42
C GLY A 195 2.34 -0.87 -28.42
N THR A 196 1.14 -1.40 -28.73
CA THR A 196 0.45 -2.43 -27.95
C THR A 196 0.51 -3.76 -28.69
N TRP A 197 0.73 -4.86 -27.99
CA TRP A 197 0.69 -6.21 -28.53
C TRP A 197 -0.75 -6.73 -28.55
N ILE A 198 -1.13 -7.37 -29.63
CA ILE A 198 -2.43 -8.03 -29.79
C ILE A 198 -2.20 -9.50 -30.05
N LEU A 199 -2.98 -10.34 -29.36
CA LEU A 199 -3.07 -11.77 -29.63
C LEU A 199 -4.08 -12.01 -30.74
N LYS A 200 -3.73 -12.87 -31.68
CA LYS A 200 -4.60 -13.30 -32.78
C LYS A 200 -5.17 -14.70 -32.58
#